data_178304110a5362ac66578e9a8f532952
#
_entry.id   178304110a5362ac66578e9a8f532952
#
_cell.length_a   1.000
_cell.length_b   1.000
_cell.length_c   1.000
_cell.angle_alpha   90.00
_cell.angle_beta   90.00
_cell.angle_gamma   90.00
#
_symmetry.space_group_name_H-M   'P 1'
#
loop_
_entity.id
_entity.type
_entity.pdbx_description
1 polymer ?
#
loop_
_entity_poly.entity_id
_entity_poly.type
_entity_poly.pdbx_seq_one_letter_code
_entity_poly.pdbx_strand_id
1 'polypeptide(L)'
;MELELDPIEFVTIGTVGPRGRRVFYLQAGYHNQLISLIIEKEQARAIAESLREMLDELKSRNSGLSDDTPDMARMNMNLRDPIEARFRVARIGIGYNQERDRVLLVVQEQVDEGRSTTSSVSPSVVRIWGTRLQMRALSLHAMDVVKQGRPNPSHNGHILNYWI
;
A
#
# COMPACT_ATOMS: atom_id res chain seq x y z
N MET A 1 3.25 18.23 4.63
CA MET A 1 4.50 17.68 4.07
C MET A 1 4.15 16.80 2.87
N GLU A 2 4.87 16.99 1.79
CA GLU A 2 4.74 16.11 0.63
C GLU A 2 6.06 15.37 0.43
N LEU A 3 5.97 14.07 0.24
CA LEU A 3 7.13 13.21 0.06
C LEU A 3 6.93 12.37 -1.20
N GLU A 4 7.92 12.40 -2.08
CA GLU A 4 7.88 11.60 -3.30
C GLU A 4 9.00 10.57 -3.26
N LEU A 5 8.64 9.30 -3.31
CA LEU A 5 9.55 8.18 -3.25
C LEU A 5 9.73 7.60 -4.65
N ASP A 6 10.87 7.91 -5.28
CA ASP A 6 11.14 7.50 -6.66
C ASP A 6 12.63 7.54 -6.95
N PRO A 7 13.29 6.44 -7.24
CA PRO A 7 12.75 5.06 -7.20
C PRO A 7 12.73 4.50 -5.78
N ILE A 8 11.83 3.58 -5.55
CA ILE A 8 11.79 2.85 -4.29
C ILE A 8 12.69 1.60 -4.35
N GLU A 9 13.25 1.24 -3.21
CA GLU A 9 14.03 0.02 -3.08
C GLU A 9 13.14 -1.20 -2.89
N PHE A 10 12.04 -1.01 -2.13
CA PHE A 10 11.00 -2.02 -1.92
C PHE A 10 9.73 -1.34 -1.46
N VAL A 11 8.63 -2.07 -1.53
CA VAL A 11 7.34 -1.69 -0.92
C VAL A 11 6.66 -2.95 -0.43
N THR A 12 6.09 -2.87 0.77
CA THR A 12 5.42 -4.03 1.38
C THR A 12 4.29 -3.60 2.30
N ILE A 13 3.45 -4.55 2.66
CA ILE A 13 2.45 -4.44 3.72
C ILE A 13 2.70 -5.58 4.68
N GLY A 14 2.63 -5.29 5.97
CA GLY A 14 2.80 -6.30 6.99
C GLY A 14 2.06 -5.93 8.25
N THR A 15 2.12 -6.81 9.25
CA THR A 15 1.44 -6.61 10.53
C THR A 15 2.39 -6.75 11.70
N VAL A 16 2.09 -6.01 12.76
CA VAL A 16 2.78 -6.13 14.04
C VAL A 16 1.74 -6.36 15.12
N GLY A 17 2.03 -7.28 16.03
CA GLY A 17 1.17 -7.57 17.16
C GLY A 17 0.47 -8.91 17.07
N PRO A 18 -0.13 -9.38 18.18
CA PRO A 18 -0.82 -10.66 18.22
C PRO A 18 -2.15 -10.62 17.47
N ARG A 19 -2.66 -11.80 17.15
CA ARG A 19 -3.98 -11.94 16.50
C ARG A 19 -5.04 -11.17 17.29
N GLY A 20 -5.87 -10.41 16.56
CA GLY A 20 -6.91 -9.57 17.15
C GLY A 20 -6.45 -8.19 17.57
N ARG A 21 -5.14 -7.95 17.63
CA ARG A 21 -4.55 -6.65 17.97
C ARG A 21 -3.46 -6.25 17.00
N ARG A 22 -3.55 -6.72 15.77
CA ARG A 22 -2.56 -6.43 14.74
C ARG A 22 -2.72 -5.02 14.23
N VAL A 23 -1.58 -4.34 14.09
CA VAL A 23 -1.49 -3.07 13.38
C VAL A 23 -0.91 -3.35 12.01
N PHE A 24 -1.58 -2.89 10.98
CA PHE A 24 -1.14 -3.02 9.60
C PHE A 24 -0.29 -1.83 9.21
N TYR A 25 0.81 -2.10 8.53
CA TYR A 25 1.71 -1.07 8.03
C TYR A 25 1.92 -1.21 6.54
N LEU A 26 1.90 -0.07 5.86
CA LEU A 26 2.46 0.06 4.51
C LEU A 26 3.87 0.62 4.69
N GLN A 27 4.86 -0.06 4.14
CA GLN A 27 6.24 0.35 4.29
C GLN A 27 6.96 0.38 2.95
N ALA A 28 7.74 1.42 2.73
CA ALA A 28 8.58 1.55 1.54
C ALA A 28 9.99 1.94 1.94
N GLY A 29 10.96 1.46 1.17
CA GLY A 29 12.36 1.84 1.31
C GLY A 29 12.76 2.83 0.24
N TYR A 30 13.45 3.91 0.66
CA TYR A 30 13.85 4.99 -0.23
C TYR A 30 15.09 5.66 0.32
N HIS A 31 16.18 5.64 -0.43
CA HIS A 31 17.47 6.23 -0.03
C HIS A 31 17.92 5.81 1.38
N ASN A 32 17.88 4.50 1.62
CA ASN A 32 18.24 3.91 2.93
C ASN A 32 17.35 4.36 4.09
N GLN A 33 16.21 4.94 3.80
CA GLN A 33 15.20 5.30 4.79
C GLN A 33 14.02 4.35 4.70
N LEU A 34 13.41 4.09 5.85
CA LEU A 34 12.17 3.32 5.92
C LEU A 34 11.01 4.29 6.17
N ILE A 35 10.04 4.25 5.29
CA ILE A 35 8.82 5.06 5.42
C ILE A 35 7.70 4.10 5.78
N SER A 36 7.19 4.21 7.00
CA SER A 36 6.15 3.33 7.52
C SER A 36 4.89 4.13 7.83
N LEU A 37 3.76 3.63 7.38
CA LEU A 37 2.46 4.29 7.54
C LEU A 37 1.47 3.28 8.09
N ILE A 38 0.59 3.72 8.99
CA ILE A 38 -0.46 2.86 9.55
C ILE A 38 -1.64 2.84 8.60
N ILE A 39 -2.09 1.63 8.28
CA ILE A 39 -3.28 1.43 7.45
C ILE A 39 -4.25 0.48 8.16
N GLU A 40 -5.48 0.46 7.70
CA GLU A 40 -6.48 -0.50 8.17
C GLU A 40 -6.41 -1.77 7.33
N LYS A 41 -6.90 -2.88 7.88
CA LYS A 41 -6.95 -4.16 7.17
C LYS A 41 -7.68 -4.04 5.83
N GLU A 42 -8.77 -3.30 5.82
CA GLU A 42 -9.58 -3.10 4.63
C GLU A 42 -8.86 -2.27 3.58
N GLN A 43 -8.03 -1.32 4.03
CA GLN A 43 -7.18 -0.55 3.12
C GLN A 43 -6.12 -1.46 2.49
N ALA A 44 -5.54 -2.37 3.27
CA ALA A 44 -4.60 -3.36 2.74
C ALA A 44 -5.25 -4.24 1.67
N ARG A 45 -6.48 -4.70 1.93
CA ARG A 45 -7.24 -5.49 0.96
C ARG A 45 -7.54 -4.68 -0.31
N ALA A 46 -7.97 -3.45 -0.14
CA ALA A 46 -8.30 -2.57 -1.26
C ALA A 46 -7.06 -2.28 -2.13
N ILE A 47 -5.91 -2.04 -1.51
CA ILE A 47 -4.64 -1.88 -2.24
C ILE A 47 -4.36 -3.14 -3.07
N ALA A 48 -4.45 -4.32 -2.44
CA ALA A 48 -4.17 -5.58 -3.11
C ALA A 48 -5.07 -5.80 -4.33
N GLU A 49 -6.38 -5.60 -4.15
CA GLU A 49 -7.36 -5.82 -5.20
C GLU A 49 -7.24 -4.79 -6.33
N SER A 50 -7.08 -3.52 -5.98
CA SER A 50 -7.01 -2.45 -6.98
C SER A 50 -5.73 -2.53 -7.80
N LEU A 51 -4.61 -2.86 -7.19
CA LEU A 51 -3.36 -3.07 -7.91
C LEU A 51 -3.48 -4.27 -8.86
N ARG A 52 -4.07 -5.37 -8.39
CA ARG A 52 -4.29 -6.54 -9.24
C ARG A 52 -5.12 -6.19 -10.47
N GLU A 53 -6.24 -5.52 -10.27
CA GLU A 53 -7.14 -5.14 -11.35
C GLU A 53 -6.45 -4.22 -12.35
N MET A 54 -5.74 -3.22 -11.86
CA MET A 54 -5.03 -2.28 -12.73
C MET A 54 -3.93 -2.96 -13.54
N LEU A 55 -3.12 -3.80 -12.88
CA LEU A 55 -2.02 -4.49 -13.53
C LEU A 55 -2.53 -5.51 -14.56
N ASP A 56 -3.61 -6.22 -14.25
CA ASP A 56 -4.23 -7.15 -15.18
C ASP A 56 -4.80 -6.43 -16.41
N GLU A 57 -5.41 -5.26 -16.18
CA GLU A 57 -5.95 -4.45 -17.27
C GLU A 57 -4.84 -3.89 -18.16
N LEU A 58 -3.76 -3.42 -17.59
CA LEU A 58 -2.60 -2.94 -18.35
C LEU A 58 -2.04 -4.04 -19.24
N LYS A 59 -1.90 -5.24 -18.71
CA LYS A 59 -1.39 -6.39 -19.45
C LYS A 59 -2.34 -6.80 -20.57
N SER A 60 -3.64 -6.73 -20.33
CA SER A 60 -4.68 -7.03 -21.31
C SER A 60 -4.68 -6.04 -22.46
N ARG A 61 -4.47 -4.76 -22.18
CA ARG A 61 -4.50 -3.69 -23.19
C ARG A 61 -3.21 -3.58 -23.99
N ASN A 62 -2.09 -4.02 -23.41
CA ASN A 62 -0.78 -3.86 -24.03
C ASN A 62 0.03 -5.14 -23.89
N SER A 63 -0.09 -6.01 -24.88
CA SER A 63 0.64 -7.28 -24.94
C SER A 63 2.16 -7.10 -25.07
N GLY A 64 2.62 -5.90 -25.40
CA GLY A 64 4.04 -5.58 -25.50
C GLY A 64 4.73 -5.31 -24.17
N LEU A 65 3.96 -5.18 -23.09
CA LEU A 65 4.55 -4.99 -21.77
C LEU A 65 5.26 -6.25 -21.29
N SER A 66 6.40 -6.05 -20.63
CA SER A 66 7.15 -7.16 -20.05
C SER A 66 6.33 -7.82 -18.95
N ASP A 67 6.69 -9.06 -18.61
CA ASP A 67 6.03 -9.83 -17.56
C ASP A 67 6.18 -9.13 -16.21
N ASP A 68 5.09 -9.10 -15.44
CA ASP A 68 5.06 -8.55 -14.09
C ASP A 68 4.90 -9.65 -13.02
N THR A 69 5.26 -10.90 -13.34
CA THR A 69 5.17 -12.00 -12.39
C THR A 69 6.42 -12.03 -11.52
N PRO A 70 6.30 -11.69 -10.23
CA PRO A 70 7.46 -11.70 -9.34
C PRO A 70 7.76 -13.12 -8.83
N ASP A 71 9.04 -13.37 -8.55
CA ASP A 71 9.46 -14.57 -7.84
C ASP A 71 9.34 -14.30 -6.34
N MET A 72 8.17 -14.59 -5.78
CA MET A 72 7.87 -14.28 -4.38
C MET A 72 8.79 -15.03 -3.41
N ALA A 73 9.31 -16.18 -3.81
CA ALA A 73 10.21 -16.96 -2.96
C ALA A 73 11.54 -16.25 -2.73
N ARG A 74 11.95 -15.37 -3.65
CA ARG A 74 13.21 -14.63 -3.57
C ARG A 74 13.06 -13.22 -3.03
N MET A 75 11.83 -12.75 -2.86
CA MET A 75 11.58 -11.38 -2.43
C MET A 75 11.38 -11.32 -0.91
N ASN A 76 12.05 -10.38 -0.28
CA ASN A 76 11.83 -10.12 1.14
C ASN A 76 10.67 -9.14 1.29
N MET A 77 9.50 -9.67 1.63
CA MET A 77 8.29 -8.88 1.83
C MET A 77 7.99 -8.64 3.31
N ASN A 78 8.92 -8.95 4.19
CA ASN A 78 8.77 -8.67 5.61
C ASN A 78 8.95 -7.19 5.89
N LEU A 79 8.23 -6.69 6.91
CA LEU A 79 8.50 -5.36 7.44
C LEU A 79 9.92 -5.31 7.99
N ARG A 80 10.58 -4.18 7.83
CA ARG A 80 11.94 -3.97 8.28
C ARG A 80 11.98 -3.01 9.46
N ASP A 81 12.84 -3.31 10.41
CA ASP A 81 13.02 -2.49 11.60
C ASP A 81 14.03 -1.37 11.36
N PRO A 82 13.88 -0.22 11.98
CA PRO A 82 12.82 0.12 12.94
C PRO A 82 11.51 0.50 12.24
N ILE A 83 10.38 0.12 12.84
CA ILE A 83 9.05 0.47 12.34
C ILE A 83 8.57 1.70 13.09
N GLU A 84 8.69 2.86 12.49
CA GLU A 84 8.28 4.11 13.07
C GLU A 84 7.21 4.75 12.18
N ALA A 85 5.97 4.71 12.63
CA ALA A 85 4.85 5.23 11.85
C ALA A 85 4.94 6.75 11.73
N ARG A 86 4.85 7.25 10.51
CA ARG A 86 4.80 8.69 10.26
C ARG A 86 3.40 9.24 10.43
N PHE A 87 2.40 8.49 9.96
CA PHE A 87 1.00 8.89 10.12
C PHE A 87 0.09 7.72 9.80
N ARG A 88 -1.18 7.90 10.11
CA ARG A 88 -2.26 6.99 9.75
C ARG A 88 -2.88 7.46 8.43
N VAL A 89 -3.09 6.54 7.53
CA VAL A 89 -3.57 6.83 6.18
C VAL A 89 -5.08 6.99 6.16
N ALA A 90 -5.57 8.09 5.54
CA ALA A 90 -6.99 8.32 5.32
C ALA A 90 -7.39 7.92 3.90
N ARG A 91 -6.63 8.37 2.90
CA ARG A 91 -6.98 8.17 1.49
C ARG A 91 -5.84 7.53 0.74
N ILE A 92 -6.22 6.68 -0.21
CA ILE A 92 -5.26 5.97 -1.06
C ILE A 92 -5.73 6.08 -2.49
N GLY A 93 -4.81 6.40 -3.39
CA GLY A 93 -5.05 6.41 -4.82
C GLY A 93 -3.99 5.61 -5.54
N ILE A 94 -4.32 5.10 -6.71
CA ILE A 94 -3.36 4.45 -7.58
C ILE A 94 -3.42 5.05 -8.97
N GLY A 95 -2.28 5.02 -9.67
CA GLY A 95 -2.18 5.53 -11.01
C GLY A 95 -1.05 4.87 -11.77
N TYR A 96 -0.97 5.17 -13.05
CA TYR A 96 0.07 4.58 -13.90
C TYR A 96 0.60 5.63 -14.86
N ASN A 97 1.92 5.74 -14.94
CA ASN A 97 2.59 6.59 -15.90
C ASN A 97 3.09 5.71 -17.05
N GLN A 98 2.45 5.86 -18.22
CA GLN A 98 2.72 5.03 -19.36
C GLN A 98 4.12 5.25 -19.94
N GLU A 99 4.58 6.49 -19.97
CA GLU A 99 5.90 6.83 -20.54
C GLU A 99 7.04 6.19 -19.74
N ARG A 100 6.91 6.19 -18.43
CA ARG A 100 7.95 5.67 -17.54
C ARG A 100 7.73 4.21 -17.17
N ASP A 101 6.56 3.67 -17.48
CA ASP A 101 6.14 2.33 -17.04
C ASP A 101 6.30 2.20 -15.52
N ARG A 102 5.68 3.11 -14.80
CA ARG A 102 5.72 3.13 -13.32
C ARG A 102 4.31 3.25 -12.76
N VAL A 103 4.10 2.54 -11.68
CA VAL A 103 2.83 2.56 -10.95
C VAL A 103 2.96 3.50 -9.77
N LEU A 104 1.95 4.33 -9.58
CA LEU A 104 1.88 5.28 -8.48
C LEU A 104 0.92 4.77 -7.42
N LEU A 105 1.39 4.75 -6.19
CA LEU A 105 0.55 4.58 -5.00
C LEU A 105 0.65 5.88 -4.21
N VAL A 106 -0.45 6.61 -4.09
CA VAL A 106 -0.48 7.87 -3.35
C VAL A 106 -1.30 7.69 -2.09
N VAL A 107 -0.74 8.12 -0.96
CA VAL A 107 -1.38 7.99 0.34
C VAL A 107 -1.40 9.33 1.04
N GLN A 108 -2.53 9.64 1.66
CA GLN A 108 -2.76 10.91 2.33
C GLN A 108 -3.04 10.66 3.80
N GLU A 109 -2.44 11.51 4.63
CA GLU A 109 -2.57 11.48 6.07
C GLU A 109 -4.00 11.70 6.52
N GLN A 110 -4.42 10.96 7.56
CA GLN A 110 -5.68 11.21 8.25
C GLN A 110 -5.54 12.48 9.07
N VAL A 111 -6.42 13.45 8.80
CA VAL A 111 -6.50 14.69 9.56
C VAL A 111 -7.61 14.55 10.57
N ASP A 112 -7.31 14.89 11.81
CA ASP A 112 -8.30 14.89 12.87
C ASP A 112 -9.17 16.14 12.72
N GLU A 113 -10.45 15.95 12.38
CA GLU A 113 -11.41 17.02 12.17
C GLU A 113 -11.67 17.87 13.43
N GLY A 114 -11.32 17.33 14.59
CA GLY A 114 -11.45 18.04 15.86
C GLY A 114 -10.32 19.02 16.14
N ARG A 115 -9.28 19.04 15.34
CA ARG A 115 -8.21 20.02 15.50
C ARG A 115 -8.62 21.32 14.85
N SER A 116 -8.55 22.33 15.68
CA SER A 116 -8.94 23.69 15.45
C SER A 116 -8.80 24.18 14.01
N THR A 117 -9.83 24.87 13.58
CA THR A 117 -9.93 25.57 12.31
C THR A 117 -8.83 26.60 12.06
N THR A 118 -7.91 26.79 13.00
CA THR A 118 -6.81 27.74 12.87
C THR A 118 -5.53 27.10 12.32
N SER A 119 -5.52 25.78 12.19
CA SER A 119 -4.36 25.08 11.63
C SER A 119 -4.42 25.12 10.10
N SER A 120 -3.50 25.87 9.52
CA SER A 120 -3.31 25.92 8.07
C SER A 120 -2.48 24.74 7.55
N VAL A 121 -2.28 23.70 8.38
CA VAL A 121 -1.43 22.57 8.02
C VAL A 121 -2.21 21.61 7.11
N SER A 122 -1.75 21.49 5.88
CA SER A 122 -2.26 20.52 4.93
C SER A 122 -1.89 19.10 5.36
N PRO A 123 -2.73 18.08 5.08
CA PRO A 123 -2.36 16.70 5.34
C PRO A 123 -1.10 16.32 4.59
N SER A 124 -0.30 15.47 5.21
CA SER A 124 0.88 14.92 4.53
C SER A 124 0.45 13.96 3.42
N VAL A 125 1.20 13.97 2.34
CA VAL A 125 0.99 13.10 1.18
C VAL A 125 2.30 12.41 0.85
N VAL A 126 2.24 11.10 0.65
CA VAL A 126 3.38 10.31 0.21
C VAL A 126 3.03 9.69 -1.14
N ARG A 127 3.89 9.91 -2.14
CA ARG A 127 3.74 9.30 -3.47
C ARG A 127 4.83 8.25 -3.63
N ILE A 128 4.41 7.02 -3.89
CA ILE A 128 5.29 5.87 -4.01
C ILE A 128 5.26 5.40 -5.47
N TRP A 129 6.38 5.56 -6.16
CA TRP A 129 6.53 5.14 -7.55
C TRP A 129 7.29 3.83 -7.60
N GLY A 130 6.64 2.79 -8.08
CA GLY A 130 7.25 1.48 -8.20
C GLY A 130 7.10 0.88 -9.59
N THR A 131 7.87 -0.16 -9.85
CA THR A 131 7.72 -0.95 -11.06
C THR A 131 6.44 -1.78 -10.99
N ARG A 132 5.96 -2.24 -12.14
CA ARG A 132 4.82 -3.17 -12.17
C ARG A 132 5.13 -4.43 -11.36
N LEU A 133 6.38 -4.90 -11.44
CA LEU A 133 6.82 -6.08 -10.70
C LEU A 133 6.72 -5.85 -9.18
N GLN A 134 7.22 -4.71 -8.69
CA GLN A 134 7.13 -4.36 -7.27
C GLN A 134 5.69 -4.27 -6.79
N MET A 135 4.83 -3.67 -7.59
CA MET A 135 3.43 -3.50 -7.24
C MET A 135 2.63 -4.80 -7.35
N ARG A 136 2.99 -5.69 -8.28
CA ARG A 136 2.40 -7.02 -8.32
C ARG A 136 2.79 -7.81 -7.07
N ALA A 137 4.05 -7.74 -6.66
CA ALA A 137 4.50 -8.39 -5.43
C ALA A 137 3.75 -7.84 -4.21
N LEU A 138 3.58 -6.52 -4.15
CA LEU A 138 2.80 -5.89 -3.08
C LEU A 138 1.37 -6.42 -3.05
N SER A 139 0.71 -6.48 -4.20
CA SER A 139 -0.66 -6.98 -4.31
C SER A 139 -0.78 -8.40 -3.80
N LEU A 140 0.09 -9.29 -4.26
CA LEU A 140 0.07 -10.69 -3.86
C LEU A 140 0.33 -10.86 -2.37
N HIS A 141 1.35 -10.19 -1.86
CA HIS A 141 1.72 -10.30 -0.45
C HIS A 141 0.66 -9.69 0.47
N ALA A 142 0.13 -8.53 0.11
CA ALA A 142 -0.92 -7.87 0.91
C ALA A 142 -2.15 -8.76 1.05
N MET A 143 -2.54 -9.45 -0.03
CA MET A 143 -3.67 -10.38 0.04
C MET A 143 -3.39 -11.53 0.99
N ASP A 144 -2.17 -12.07 0.99
CA ASP A 144 -1.78 -13.13 1.92
C ASP A 144 -1.83 -12.63 3.37
N VAL A 145 -1.30 -11.44 3.63
CA VAL A 145 -1.32 -10.84 4.96
C VAL A 145 -2.76 -10.65 5.46
N VAL A 146 -3.65 -10.18 4.60
CA VAL A 146 -5.05 -9.99 4.94
C VAL A 146 -5.74 -11.32 5.26
N LYS A 147 -5.41 -12.37 4.51
CA LYS A 147 -6.01 -13.71 4.70
C LYS A 147 -5.54 -14.42 5.95
N GLN A 148 -4.38 -14.06 6.50
CA GLN A 148 -3.82 -14.68 7.71
C GLN A 148 -4.58 -14.27 8.98
N GLY A 149 -5.46 -13.30 8.90
CA GLY A 149 -6.30 -12.92 10.02
C GLY A 149 -7.37 -13.99 10.30
N ARG A 150 -7.82 -14.09 11.55
CA ARG A 150 -8.95 -14.96 11.90
C ARG A 150 -10.17 -14.48 11.09
N PRO A 151 -10.88 -15.40 10.40
CA PRO A 151 -12.16 -15.01 9.85
C PRO A 151 -13.04 -14.56 11.00
N ASN A 152 -13.55 -13.33 10.92
CA ASN A 152 -14.52 -12.85 11.88
C ASN A 152 -15.91 -13.25 11.35
N PRO A 153 -16.64 -14.16 12.04
CA PRO A 153 -17.93 -14.61 11.53
C PRO A 153 -18.94 -13.48 11.35
N SER A 154 -18.79 -12.39 12.11
CA SER A 154 -19.68 -11.24 11.98
C SER A 154 -19.42 -10.43 10.70
N HIS A 155 -18.28 -10.63 10.05
CA HIS A 155 -17.93 -9.97 8.81
C HIS A 155 -18.03 -10.86 7.58
N ASN A 156 -18.39 -12.13 7.77
CA ASN A 156 -18.61 -13.03 6.64
C ASN A 156 -19.84 -12.57 5.86
N GLY A 157 -19.62 -12.17 4.62
CA GLY A 157 -20.69 -11.68 3.77
C GLY A 157 -20.87 -10.18 3.75
N HIS A 158 -20.14 -9.44 4.55
CA HIS A 158 -20.16 -7.98 4.49
C HIS A 158 -19.13 -7.49 3.49
N ILE A 159 -19.62 -6.90 2.43
CA ILE A 159 -18.76 -6.20 1.47
C ILE A 159 -18.55 -4.81 2.02
N LEU A 160 -17.34 -4.55 2.46
CA LEU A 160 -16.95 -3.23 2.90
C LEU A 160 -16.41 -2.48 1.67
N ASN A 161 -17.07 -1.39 1.30
CA ASN A 161 -16.63 -0.56 0.20
C ASN A 161 -15.58 0.41 0.71
N TYR A 162 -14.32 0.12 0.39
CA TYR A 162 -13.23 1.04 0.67
C TYR A 162 -12.78 1.71 -0.62
N TRP A 163 -12.59 2.99 -0.52
CA TRP A 163 -12.13 3.81 -1.63
C TRP A 163 -10.62 3.88 -1.65
N ILE A 164 -10.07 3.60 -2.78
CA ILE A 164 -8.68 3.91 -3.06
C ILE A 164 -8.62 5.06 -4.03
#